data_079a96075c40e5f4194eaacbe193285d
#
_entry.id   079a96075c40e5f4194eaacbe193285d
#
_cell.length_a   1.000
_cell.length_b   1.000
_cell.length_c   1.000
_cell.angle_alpha   90.00
_cell.angle_beta   90.00
_cell.angle_gamma   90.00
#
_symmetry.space_group_name_H-M   'P 1'
#
loop_
_entity.id
_entity.type
_entity.pdbx_description
1 polymer ?
#
loop_
_entity_poly.entity_id
_entity_poly.type
_entity_poly.pdbx_seq_one_letter_code
_entity_poly.pdbx_strand_id
1 'polypeptide(L)'
;RRSSDLMEYINKNSITVDALCGRGLIRAVGKNSCFDSDKMTVGYALYKKEYGIMEPHAHAEETVIITKSVNGYVSWGSDAHHLQRTIALEEGMILHIPENEWHAFHYDEGGCVEIVFIYGQGDNCRPEDNER
;
A
#
# COMPACT_ATOMS: atom_id res chain seq x y z
N ARG A 1 -24.53 12.82 21.84
CA ARG A 1 -24.10 11.83 20.89
C ARG A 1 -23.55 10.58 21.59
N ARG A 2 -23.99 9.47 21.21
CA ARG A 2 -23.61 8.24 21.89
C ARG A 2 -22.48 7.51 21.20
N SER A 3 -21.59 6.93 21.99
CA SER A 3 -20.44 6.23 21.48
C SER A 3 -20.82 5.02 20.63
N SER A 4 -21.97 4.39 20.90
CA SER A 4 -22.41 3.23 20.12
C SER A 4 -22.71 3.58 18.66
N ASP A 5 -22.84 4.85 18.32
CA ASP A 5 -23.07 5.30 16.96
C ASP A 5 -21.78 5.69 16.25
N LEU A 6 -20.63 5.57 16.92
CA LEU A 6 -19.36 6.04 16.39
C LEU A 6 -18.58 4.98 15.65
N MET A 7 -18.83 3.69 15.92
CA MET A 7 -18.14 2.64 15.20
C MET A 7 -18.65 2.56 13.76
N GLU A 8 -17.72 2.51 12.81
CA GLU A 8 -18.02 2.40 11.40
C GLU A 8 -17.43 1.11 10.88
N TYR A 9 -18.02 0.55 9.83
CA TYR A 9 -17.50 -0.69 9.25
C TYR A 9 -17.88 -0.79 7.79
N ILE A 10 -17.02 -1.48 7.04
CA ILE A 10 -17.24 -1.74 5.63
C ILE A 10 -16.36 -2.93 5.24
N ASN A 11 -16.76 -3.62 4.18
CA ASN A 11 -15.91 -4.65 3.59
C ASN A 11 -15.13 -4.02 2.46
N LYS A 12 -13.86 -4.39 2.31
CA LYS A 12 -13.01 -3.82 1.24
C LYS A 12 -13.63 -3.99 -0.15
N ASN A 13 -14.41 -5.04 -0.33
CA ASN A 13 -15.03 -5.32 -1.63
C ASN A 13 -16.16 -4.35 -1.97
N SER A 14 -16.59 -3.54 -1.00
CA SER A 14 -17.60 -2.50 -1.20
C SER A 14 -16.99 -1.13 -1.47
N ILE A 15 -15.67 -1.03 -1.47
CA ILE A 15 -14.95 0.22 -1.77
C ILE A 15 -14.46 0.17 -3.20
N THR A 16 -14.69 1.25 -3.95
CA THR A 16 -14.20 1.35 -5.32
C THR A 16 -12.68 1.38 -5.34
N VAL A 17 -12.07 0.58 -6.20
CA VAL A 17 -10.63 0.59 -6.39
C VAL A 17 -10.23 1.80 -7.23
N ASP A 18 -9.27 2.58 -6.72
CA ASP A 18 -8.66 3.65 -7.49
C ASP A 18 -7.48 3.08 -8.28
N ALA A 19 -7.63 3.04 -9.60
CA ALA A 19 -6.56 2.55 -10.47
C ALA A 19 -5.52 3.65 -10.66
N LEU A 20 -4.34 3.44 -10.11
CA LEU A 20 -3.22 4.35 -10.26
C LEU A 20 -2.13 3.67 -11.07
N CYS A 21 -1.13 4.43 -11.47
CA CYS A 21 0.00 3.86 -12.18
C CYS A 21 0.76 2.90 -11.26
N GLY A 22 0.78 1.63 -11.62
CA GLY A 22 1.51 0.60 -10.89
C GLY A 22 0.75 -0.08 -9.76
N ARG A 23 -0.48 0.36 -9.44
CA ARG A 23 -1.25 -0.27 -8.37
C ARG A 23 -2.71 0.13 -8.38
N GLY A 24 -3.55 -0.71 -7.79
CA GLY A 24 -4.91 -0.33 -7.42
C GLY A 24 -4.96 -0.03 -5.93
N LEU A 25 -5.63 1.04 -5.52
CA LEU A 25 -5.77 1.41 -4.12
C LEU A 25 -7.21 1.27 -3.65
N ILE A 26 -7.36 0.69 -2.47
CA ILE A 26 -8.62 0.67 -1.74
C ILE A 26 -8.40 1.51 -0.50
N ARG A 27 -8.99 2.70 -0.47
CA ARG A 27 -8.76 3.71 0.58
C ARG A 27 -9.77 3.53 1.69
N ALA A 28 -9.36 2.90 2.79
CA ALA A 28 -10.27 2.59 3.89
C ALA A 28 -10.32 3.70 4.93
N VAL A 29 -9.19 4.08 5.48
CA VAL A 29 -9.10 5.07 6.56
C VAL A 29 -8.07 6.12 6.20
N GLY A 30 -8.35 7.38 6.48
CA GLY A 30 -7.46 8.49 6.25
C GLY A 30 -8.13 9.63 5.54
N LYS A 31 -7.33 10.59 5.10
CA LYS A 31 -7.82 11.73 4.34
C LYS A 31 -8.31 11.24 2.97
N ASN A 32 -9.49 11.69 2.55
CA ASN A 32 -10.10 11.29 1.29
C ASN A 32 -10.33 9.79 1.17
N SER A 33 -10.56 9.14 2.31
CA SER A 33 -10.82 7.71 2.37
C SER A 33 -12.27 7.47 2.80
N CYS A 34 -12.67 6.20 2.82
CA CYS A 34 -14.03 5.82 3.23
C CYS A 34 -14.33 6.34 4.63
N PHE A 35 -13.41 6.19 5.56
CA PHE A 35 -13.52 6.72 6.93
C PHE A 35 -12.46 7.80 7.12
N ASP A 36 -12.91 8.99 7.46
CA ASP A 36 -12.00 10.13 7.61
C ASP A 36 -11.15 9.99 8.90
N SER A 37 -9.86 10.29 8.76
CA SER A 37 -8.96 10.32 9.89
C SER A 37 -7.77 11.24 9.56
N ASP A 38 -7.32 12.01 10.53
CA ASP A 38 -6.12 12.81 10.41
C ASP A 38 -4.93 12.20 11.15
N LYS A 39 -5.11 10.98 11.70
CA LYS A 39 -4.09 10.32 12.53
C LYS A 39 -3.48 9.09 11.91
N MET A 40 -4.16 8.49 10.95
CA MET A 40 -3.66 7.27 10.33
C MET A 40 -4.20 7.12 8.92
N THR A 41 -3.49 6.36 8.12
CA THR A 41 -3.94 5.95 6.80
C THR A 41 -3.87 4.44 6.73
N VAL A 42 -4.97 3.80 6.37
CA VAL A 42 -5.05 2.35 6.22
C VAL A 42 -5.80 2.03 4.95
N GLY A 43 -5.27 1.12 4.19
CA GLY A 43 -5.94 0.67 2.98
C GLY A 43 -5.31 -0.59 2.43
N TYR A 44 -5.78 -0.99 1.26
CA TYR A 44 -5.21 -2.11 0.52
C TYR A 44 -4.55 -1.58 -0.74
N ALA A 45 -3.46 -2.21 -1.15
CA ALA A 45 -2.87 -1.96 -2.46
C ALA A 45 -2.80 -3.28 -3.22
N LEU A 46 -3.18 -3.23 -4.49
CA LEU A 46 -3.24 -4.38 -5.37
C LEU A 46 -2.19 -4.18 -6.46
N TYR A 47 -1.23 -5.09 -6.53
CA TYR A 47 -0.17 -5.06 -7.54
C TYR A 47 -0.42 -6.23 -8.47
N LYS A 48 -0.87 -5.92 -9.68
CA LYS A 48 -1.15 -6.93 -10.70
C LYS A 48 -1.12 -6.29 -12.08
N LYS A 49 -1.10 -7.14 -13.10
CA LYS A 49 -0.86 -6.74 -14.49
C LYS A 49 -1.75 -5.59 -14.95
N GLU A 50 -3.01 -5.58 -14.56
CA GLU A 50 -3.95 -4.55 -15.04
C GLU A 50 -3.58 -3.14 -14.61
N TYR A 51 -2.77 -2.98 -13.55
CA TYR A 51 -2.35 -1.67 -13.07
C TYR A 51 -0.94 -1.29 -13.53
N GLY A 52 -0.23 -2.20 -14.19
CA GLY A 52 1.11 -1.95 -14.68
C GLY A 52 2.18 -2.21 -13.63
N ILE A 53 3.41 -1.85 -13.96
CA ILE A 53 4.58 -2.08 -13.13
C ILE A 53 4.71 -0.93 -12.13
N MET A 54 4.99 -1.27 -10.87
CA MET A 54 5.24 -0.29 -9.83
C MET A 54 6.66 0.27 -9.97
N GLU A 55 6.77 1.59 -10.02
CA GLU A 55 8.06 2.26 -9.95
C GLU A 55 8.53 2.32 -8.50
N PRO A 56 9.85 2.26 -8.24
CA PRO A 56 10.37 2.42 -6.89
C PRO A 56 9.95 3.78 -6.30
N HIS A 57 9.68 3.79 -4.99
CA HIS A 57 9.33 5.01 -4.29
C HIS A 57 9.77 4.94 -2.84
N ALA A 58 9.80 6.12 -2.20
CA ALA A 58 10.09 6.27 -0.79
C ALA A 58 9.12 7.30 -0.23
N HIS A 59 8.69 7.11 1.01
CA HIS A 59 7.71 7.99 1.64
C HIS A 59 7.76 7.84 3.16
N ALA A 60 6.71 8.25 3.84
CA ALA A 60 6.61 8.12 5.29
C ALA A 60 6.74 6.67 5.74
N GLU A 61 7.09 6.50 7.00
CA GLU A 61 7.17 5.17 7.62
C GLU A 61 5.88 4.41 7.42
N GLU A 62 6.01 3.13 7.07
CA GLU A 62 4.87 2.31 6.69
C GLU A 62 5.01 0.90 7.27
N THR A 63 3.89 0.35 7.74
CA THR A 63 3.79 -1.08 8.02
C THR A 63 2.94 -1.72 6.94
N VAL A 64 3.39 -2.84 6.42
CA VAL A 64 2.71 -3.57 5.36
C VAL A 64 2.43 -4.98 5.83
N ILE A 65 1.21 -5.45 5.58
CA ILE A 65 0.82 -6.83 5.84
C ILE A 65 0.49 -7.47 4.50
N ILE A 66 1.18 -8.57 4.18
CA ILE A 66 0.94 -9.28 2.92
C ILE A 66 -0.30 -10.15 3.09
N THR A 67 -1.35 -9.83 2.35
CA THR A 67 -2.60 -10.58 2.40
C THR A 67 -2.70 -11.61 1.28
N LYS A 68 -1.95 -11.43 0.20
CA LYS A 68 -1.90 -12.38 -0.90
C LYS A 68 -0.62 -12.20 -1.69
N SER A 69 0.00 -13.31 -2.05
CA SER A 69 1.15 -13.27 -2.95
C SER A 69 1.13 -14.50 -3.84
N VAL A 70 1.18 -14.26 -5.15
CA VAL A 70 1.38 -15.29 -6.16
C VAL A 70 2.63 -14.90 -6.91
N ASN A 71 3.74 -15.58 -6.61
CA ASN A 71 5.04 -15.29 -7.19
C ASN A 71 5.44 -13.82 -7.05
N GLY A 72 5.12 -13.25 -5.87
CA GLY A 72 5.44 -11.87 -5.55
C GLY A 72 6.73 -11.73 -4.77
N TYR A 73 7.34 -10.56 -4.86
CA TYR A 73 8.53 -10.23 -4.10
C TYR A 73 8.62 -8.72 -3.90
N VAL A 74 9.46 -8.31 -2.97
CA VAL A 74 9.73 -6.90 -2.72
C VAL A 74 11.22 -6.66 -2.80
N SER A 75 11.59 -5.54 -3.42
CA SER A 75 12.98 -5.10 -3.50
C SER A 75 13.10 -3.77 -2.78
N TRP A 76 14.24 -3.53 -2.10
CA TRP A 76 14.47 -2.28 -1.40
C TRP A 76 15.95 -1.91 -1.40
N GLY A 77 16.22 -0.63 -1.15
CA GLY A 77 17.57 -0.12 -1.13
C GLY A 77 17.65 1.36 -0.82
N SER A 78 18.85 1.91 -0.95
CA SER A 78 19.15 3.29 -0.53
C SER A 78 18.61 4.35 -1.49
N ASP A 79 18.43 4.01 -2.76
CA ASP A 79 17.86 4.94 -3.74
C ASP A 79 17.13 4.19 -4.85
N ALA A 80 16.42 4.94 -5.70
CA ALA A 80 15.57 4.38 -6.73
C ALA A 80 16.28 3.45 -7.72
N HIS A 81 17.57 3.65 -7.91
CA HIS A 81 18.34 2.88 -8.90
C HIS A 81 19.17 1.77 -8.26
N HIS A 82 19.10 1.63 -6.93
CA HIS A 82 19.89 0.66 -6.18
C HIS A 82 19.05 -0.08 -5.17
N LEU A 83 18.08 -0.86 -5.68
CA LEU A 83 17.27 -1.76 -4.86
C LEU A 83 18.03 -3.08 -4.77
N GLN A 84 18.97 -3.14 -3.86
CA GLN A 84 19.96 -4.22 -3.79
C GLN A 84 19.47 -5.48 -3.10
N ARG A 85 18.40 -5.37 -2.32
CA ARG A 85 17.87 -6.49 -1.54
C ARG A 85 16.51 -6.88 -2.08
N THR A 86 16.25 -8.17 -2.10
CA THR A 86 15.00 -8.73 -2.60
C THR A 86 14.62 -9.95 -1.77
N ILE A 87 13.36 -10.06 -1.41
CA ILE A 87 12.83 -11.28 -0.78
C ILE A 87 11.53 -11.68 -1.44
N ALA A 88 11.26 -12.98 -1.46
CA ALA A 88 9.98 -13.51 -1.89
C ALA A 88 8.93 -13.20 -0.81
N LEU A 89 7.70 -12.94 -1.23
CA LEU A 89 6.61 -12.61 -0.34
C LEU A 89 5.71 -13.81 -0.12
N GLU A 90 5.18 -13.93 1.09
CA GLU A 90 4.20 -14.94 1.45
C GLU A 90 3.09 -14.29 2.24
N GLU A 91 1.89 -14.81 2.10
CA GLU A 91 0.74 -14.37 2.88
C GLU A 91 1.07 -14.44 4.37
N GLY A 92 0.74 -13.39 5.11
CA GLY A 92 0.99 -13.30 6.54
C GLY A 92 2.28 -12.60 6.92
N MET A 93 3.17 -12.33 5.96
CA MET A 93 4.40 -11.58 6.27
C MET A 93 4.05 -10.16 6.66
N ILE A 94 4.81 -9.62 7.58
CA ILE A 94 4.69 -8.24 8.04
C ILE A 94 6.01 -7.54 7.70
N LEU A 95 5.92 -6.43 6.98
CA LEU A 95 7.09 -5.64 6.61
C LEU A 95 7.01 -4.31 7.34
N HIS A 96 8.12 -3.87 7.89
CA HIS A 96 8.24 -2.53 8.44
C HIS A 96 9.20 -1.76 7.54
N ILE A 97 8.70 -0.71 6.91
CA ILE A 97 9.46 0.08 5.95
C ILE A 97 9.75 1.44 6.59
N PRO A 98 11.01 1.68 7.01
CA PRO A 98 11.37 2.96 7.60
C PRO A 98 11.13 4.12 6.64
N GLU A 99 10.99 5.30 7.20
CA GLU A 99 10.82 6.52 6.40
C GLU A 99 11.96 6.64 5.38
N ASN A 100 11.57 6.96 4.14
CA ASN A 100 12.51 7.21 3.04
C ASN A 100 13.31 5.98 2.57
N GLU A 101 12.95 4.77 2.97
CA GLU A 101 13.53 3.57 2.39
C GLU A 101 12.89 3.32 1.02
N TRP A 102 13.71 3.28 -0.03
CA TRP A 102 13.19 3.04 -1.38
C TRP A 102 12.79 1.57 -1.54
N HIS A 103 11.63 1.34 -2.12
CA HIS A 103 11.11 -0.03 -2.29
C HIS A 103 10.16 -0.14 -3.48
N ALA A 104 9.96 -1.37 -3.94
CA ALA A 104 9.00 -1.67 -4.99
C ALA A 104 8.50 -3.11 -4.83
N PHE A 105 7.20 -3.29 -5.01
CA PHE A 105 6.57 -4.61 -5.02
C PHE A 105 6.50 -5.10 -6.45
N HIS A 106 6.84 -6.37 -6.65
CA HIS A 106 6.89 -6.99 -7.97
C HIS A 106 6.24 -8.37 -7.94
N TYR A 107 6.01 -8.91 -9.11
CA TYR A 107 5.50 -10.27 -9.27
C TYR A 107 5.95 -10.79 -10.62
N ASP A 108 6.09 -12.11 -10.74
CA ASP A 108 6.40 -12.74 -12.01
C ASP A 108 5.15 -12.78 -12.88
N GLU A 109 5.31 -13.07 -14.16
CA GLU A 109 4.19 -13.13 -15.09
C GLU A 109 3.09 -14.06 -14.57
N GLY A 110 1.86 -13.55 -14.58
CA GLY A 110 0.71 -14.27 -14.04
C GLY A 110 0.54 -14.16 -12.54
N GLY A 111 1.45 -13.45 -11.86
CA GLY A 111 1.38 -13.29 -10.42
C GLY A 111 0.66 -12.03 -9.96
N CYS A 112 0.65 -11.84 -8.67
CA CYS A 112 0.08 -10.64 -8.05
C CYS A 112 0.51 -10.55 -6.59
N VAL A 113 0.38 -9.33 -6.03
CA VAL A 113 0.59 -9.08 -4.60
C VAL A 113 -0.56 -8.21 -4.11
N GLU A 114 -1.10 -8.54 -2.95
CA GLU A 114 -2.07 -7.70 -2.27
C GLU A 114 -1.56 -7.44 -0.86
N ILE A 115 -1.64 -6.20 -0.44
CA ILE A 115 -1.17 -5.79 0.88
C ILE A 115 -2.20 -4.94 1.60
N VAL A 116 -2.10 -4.91 2.92
CA VAL A 116 -2.67 -3.83 3.73
C VAL A 116 -1.52 -2.88 4.03
N PHE A 117 -1.70 -1.60 3.77
CA PHE A 117 -0.70 -0.60 4.14
C PHE A 117 -1.21 0.27 5.27
N ILE A 118 -0.31 0.68 6.15
CA ILE A 118 -0.63 1.48 7.33
C ILE A 118 0.43 2.56 7.49
N TYR A 119 -0.01 3.83 7.49
CA TYR A 119 0.84 4.97 7.82
C TYR A 119 0.35 5.61 9.11
N GLY A 120 1.26 6.13 9.89
CA GLY A 120 0.93 6.86 11.12
C GLY A 120 0.60 8.33 10.87
N GLN A 121 -0.03 8.64 9.75
CA GLN A 121 -0.47 9.98 9.39
C GLN A 121 -1.72 9.88 8.52
N GLY A 122 -2.52 10.93 8.49
CA GLY A 122 -3.79 10.90 7.78
C GLY A 122 -3.70 11.09 6.27
N ASP A 123 -2.55 11.54 5.76
CA ASP A 123 -2.35 11.75 4.34
C ASP A 123 -1.83 10.48 3.70
N ASN A 124 -2.58 9.96 2.74
CA ASN A 124 -2.26 8.71 2.06
C ASN A 124 -1.61 8.93 0.68
N CYS A 125 -1.21 10.15 0.38
CA CYS A 125 -0.56 10.43 -0.89
C CYS A 125 0.94 10.19 -0.80
N ARG A 126 1.51 9.68 -1.88
CA ARG A 126 2.96 9.59 -2.02
C ARG A 126 3.48 10.92 -2.54
N PRO A 127 4.77 11.23 -2.33
CA PRO A 127 5.33 12.45 -2.90
C PRO A 127 5.10 12.61 -4.39
N GLU A 128 5.25 11.52 -5.16
CA GLU A 128 5.06 11.56 -6.61
C GLU A 128 3.62 11.83 -7.02
N ASP A 129 2.65 11.53 -6.17
CA ASP A 129 1.23 11.77 -6.48
C ASP A 129 0.91 13.25 -6.44
N ASN A 130 1.68 14.04 -5.72
CA ASN A 130 1.49 15.47 -5.57
C ASN A 130 2.03 16.27 -6.75
N GLU A 131 2.75 15.62 -7.64
CA GLU A 131 3.37 16.27 -8.80
C GLU A 131 2.50 16.25 -10.06
N ARG A 132 1.32 15.69 -9.96
CA ARG A 132 0.40 15.55 -11.10
C ARG A 132 -0.57 16.68 -11.19
#